data_70f43681ebc6af0746a9c9baa9ba971f
#
_entry.id   70f43681ebc6af0746a9c9baa9ba971f
#
_cell.length_a   1.000
_cell.length_b   1.000
_cell.length_c   1.000
_cell.angle_alpha   90.00
_cell.angle_beta   90.00
_cell.angle_gamma   90.00
#
_symmetry.space_group_name_H-M   'P 1'
#
loop_
_entity.id
_entity.type
_entity.pdbx_description
1 polymer ?
#
loop_
_entity_poly.entity_id
_entity_poly.type
_entity_poly.pdbx_seq_one_letter_code
_entity_poly.pdbx_strand_id
1 'polypeptide(L)'
;MIIGYARVSTEQQSLNRQIDRLQEAHCERIFSDKVSGTKKDRPEFTMMMNTIREGDIIIVCELSRLSRKVKDIFAIVDKIHELGADIKSLKEEWLDTTTPTGKLLFTFIAGISQFERDMI
;
A
#
# COMPACT_ATOMS: atom_id res chain seq x y z
N MET A 1 9.09 11.70 4.70
CA MET A 1 7.76 11.77 5.34
C MET A 1 7.15 10.39 5.42
N ILE A 2 6.44 10.10 6.49
CA ILE A 2 5.70 8.85 6.64
C ILE A 2 4.25 9.11 6.27
N ILE A 3 3.77 8.43 5.25
CA ILE A 3 2.45 8.66 4.65
C ILE A 3 1.60 7.40 4.84
N GLY A 4 0.38 7.56 5.36
CA GLY A 4 -0.55 6.46 5.52
C GLY A 4 -1.65 6.46 4.47
N TYR A 5 -2.12 5.27 4.10
CA TYR A 5 -3.27 5.13 3.22
C TYR A 5 -4.29 4.17 3.81
N ALA A 6 -5.54 4.58 3.82
CA ALA A 6 -6.67 3.79 4.31
C ALA A 6 -7.76 3.72 3.24
N ARG A 7 -8.44 2.59 3.16
CA ARG A 7 -9.54 2.41 2.22
C ARG A 7 -10.61 1.50 2.81
N VAL A 8 -11.87 1.92 2.67
CA VAL A 8 -13.02 1.10 3.06
C VAL A 8 -14.10 1.20 1.99
N SER A 9 -15.04 0.25 1.98
CA SER A 9 -16.18 0.31 1.08
C SER A 9 -17.25 1.28 1.60
N THR A 10 -17.81 1.04 2.78
CA THR A 10 -18.90 1.85 3.33
C THR A 10 -18.81 2.10 4.83
N GLU A 11 -18.01 1.33 5.57
CA GLU A 11 -18.00 1.36 7.02
C GLU A 11 -17.10 2.44 7.61
N GLN A 12 -17.71 3.44 8.23
CA GLN A 12 -16.98 4.52 8.89
C GLN A 12 -16.15 4.00 10.08
N GLN A 13 -16.66 3.00 10.81
CA GLN A 13 -15.94 2.41 11.94
C GLN A 13 -14.62 1.77 11.51
N SER A 14 -14.64 1.04 10.38
CA SER A 14 -13.44 0.40 9.84
C SER A 14 -12.42 1.45 9.40
N LEU A 15 -12.88 2.55 8.81
CA LEU A 15 -12.00 3.64 8.42
C LEU A 15 -11.33 4.27 9.65
N ASN A 16 -12.11 4.53 10.71
CA ASN A 16 -11.57 5.12 11.93
C ASN A 16 -10.50 4.23 12.57
N ARG A 17 -10.72 2.91 12.58
CA ARG A 17 -9.72 1.97 13.10
C ARG A 17 -8.44 1.98 12.30
N GLN A 18 -8.54 2.05 10.97
CA GLN A 18 -7.36 2.15 10.11
C GLN A 18 -6.60 3.45 10.38
N ILE A 19 -7.31 4.57 10.48
CA ILE A 19 -6.68 5.87 10.76
C ILE A 19 -5.96 5.83 12.11
N ASP A 20 -6.59 5.27 13.14
CA ASP A 20 -5.98 5.16 14.46
C ASP A 20 -4.68 4.35 14.40
N ARG A 21 -4.68 3.22 13.70
CA ARG A 21 -3.48 2.39 13.56
C ARG A 21 -2.39 3.09 12.77
N LEU A 22 -2.75 3.84 11.76
CA LEU A 22 -1.78 4.60 10.98
C LEU A 22 -1.18 5.74 11.81
N GLN A 23 -1.97 6.37 12.65
CA GLN A 23 -1.47 7.39 13.58
C GLN A 23 -0.51 6.78 14.59
N GLU A 24 -0.83 5.60 15.12
CA GLU A 24 0.08 4.87 16.02
C GLU A 24 1.39 4.50 15.33
N ALA A 25 1.37 4.30 14.02
CA ALA A 25 2.57 4.03 13.23
C ALA A 25 3.32 5.31 12.85
N HIS A 26 2.95 6.45 13.42
CA HIS A 26 3.59 7.76 13.24
C HIS A 26 3.45 8.35 11.84
N CYS A 27 2.35 8.05 11.14
CA CYS A 27 2.07 8.68 9.85
C CYS A 27 1.85 10.18 10.03
N GLU A 28 2.60 10.96 9.29
CA GLU A 28 2.52 12.42 9.33
C GLU A 28 1.35 12.95 8.48
N ARG A 29 1.00 12.20 7.44
CA ARG A 29 -0.12 12.53 6.56
C ARG A 29 -0.86 11.24 6.21
N ILE A 30 -2.18 11.28 6.24
CA ILE A 30 -3.00 10.12 5.96
C ILE A 30 -4.00 10.46 4.85
N PHE A 31 -3.98 9.66 3.79
CA PHE A 31 -4.96 9.72 2.72
C PHE A 31 -5.97 8.61 2.93
N SER A 32 -7.25 8.88 2.71
CA SER A 32 -8.28 7.87 2.91
C SER A 32 -9.35 7.96 1.84
N ASP A 33 -9.78 6.81 1.34
CA ASP A 33 -10.84 6.70 0.35
C ASP A 33 -11.99 5.83 0.87
N LYS A 34 -13.20 6.23 0.56
CA LYS A 34 -14.39 5.41 0.69
C LYS A 34 -14.83 5.05 -0.73
N VAL A 35 -14.73 3.77 -1.09
CA VAL A 35 -15.08 3.29 -2.42
C VAL A 35 -16.22 2.31 -2.29
N SER A 36 -17.43 2.71 -2.68
CA SER A 36 -18.61 1.86 -2.60
C SER A 36 -18.94 1.26 -3.97
N GLY A 37 -19.35 0.00 -3.96
CA GLY A 37 -19.88 -0.67 -5.15
C GLY A 37 -18.86 -0.80 -6.27
N THR A 38 -19.28 -0.40 -7.47
CA THR A 38 -18.48 -0.54 -8.69
C THR A 38 -17.56 0.63 -8.98
N LYS A 39 -17.58 1.66 -8.14
CA LYS A 39 -16.71 2.82 -8.36
C LYS A 39 -15.25 2.44 -8.12
N LYS A 40 -14.43 2.67 -9.14
CA LYS A 40 -12.99 2.41 -9.07
C LYS A 40 -12.19 3.66 -8.74
N ASP A 41 -12.85 4.81 -8.65
CA ASP A 41 -12.17 6.07 -8.39
C ASP A 41 -11.68 6.13 -6.95
N ARG A 42 -10.39 6.41 -6.82
CA ARG A 42 -9.74 6.60 -5.54
C ARG A 42 -8.99 7.92 -5.58
N PRO A 43 -9.70 9.05 -5.45
CA PRO A 43 -9.08 10.36 -5.59
C PRO A 43 -7.96 10.62 -4.58
N GLU A 44 -8.13 10.14 -3.35
CA GLU A 44 -7.09 10.31 -2.32
C GLU A 44 -5.86 9.46 -2.62
N PHE A 45 -6.05 8.23 -3.13
CA PHE A 45 -4.93 7.39 -3.56
C PHE A 45 -4.14 8.05 -4.69
N THR A 46 -4.86 8.59 -5.68
CA THR A 46 -4.22 9.30 -6.80
C THR A 46 -3.43 10.51 -6.28
N MET A 47 -4.01 11.26 -5.36
CA MET A 47 -3.36 12.41 -4.77
C MET A 47 -2.11 12.00 -4.00
N MET A 48 -2.19 10.90 -3.24
CA MET A 48 -1.04 10.35 -2.52
C MET A 48 0.09 9.99 -3.48
N MET A 49 -0.22 9.26 -4.56
CA MET A 49 0.80 8.85 -5.53
C MET A 49 1.48 10.05 -6.19
N ASN A 50 0.75 11.15 -6.38
CA ASN A 50 1.31 12.39 -6.93
C ASN A 50 2.12 13.18 -5.90
N THR A 51 1.99 12.87 -4.63
CA THR A 51 2.67 13.56 -3.53
C THR A 51 3.98 12.88 -3.12
N ILE A 52 4.12 11.58 -3.40
CA ILE A 52 5.28 10.78 -2.99
C ILE A 52 6.58 11.37 -3.54
N ARG A 53 7.58 11.44 -2.67
CA ARG A 53 8.92 11.91 -2.99
C ARG A 53 9.95 10.89 -2.52
N GLU A 54 11.17 11.02 -3.04
CA GLU A 54 12.29 10.18 -2.61
C GLU A 54 12.46 10.24 -1.10
N GLY A 55 12.60 9.07 -0.48
CA GLY A 55 12.76 8.94 0.96
C GLY A 55 11.47 8.77 1.74
N ASP A 56 10.31 8.93 1.10
CA ASP A 56 9.03 8.74 1.78
C ASP A 56 8.76 7.26 2.06
N ILE A 57 7.98 7.01 3.10
CA ILE A 57 7.55 5.66 3.47
C ILE A 57 6.04 5.63 3.47
N ILE A 58 5.46 4.71 2.70
CA ILE A 58 4.02 4.52 2.64
C ILE A 58 3.65 3.40 3.60
N ILE A 59 2.67 3.62 4.45
CA ILE A 59 2.19 2.59 5.38
C ILE A 59 0.72 2.32 5.12
N VAL A 60 0.37 1.04 5.02
CA VAL A 60 -1.02 0.57 4.91
C VAL A 60 -1.29 -0.42 6.03
N CYS A 61 -2.52 -0.51 6.48
CA CYS A 61 -2.90 -1.48 7.51
C CYS A 61 -2.79 -2.91 6.98
N GLU A 62 -3.14 -3.12 5.73
CA GLU A 62 -2.99 -4.40 5.04
C GLU A 62 -2.94 -4.16 3.53
N LEU A 63 -2.34 -5.10 2.81
CA LEU A 63 -2.14 -4.96 1.36
C LEU A 63 -3.45 -4.85 0.57
N SER A 64 -4.52 -5.46 1.07
CA SER A 64 -5.83 -5.39 0.40
C SER A 64 -6.36 -3.96 0.29
N ARG A 65 -5.81 -3.02 1.07
CA ARG A 65 -6.20 -1.60 0.96
C ARG A 65 -5.61 -0.93 -0.27
N LEU A 66 -4.50 -1.46 -0.79
CA LEU A 66 -3.92 -0.98 -2.05
C LEU A 66 -4.73 -1.50 -3.24
N SER A 67 -5.02 -2.79 -3.25
CA SER A 67 -5.84 -3.42 -4.27
C SER A 67 -6.25 -4.81 -3.80
N ARG A 68 -7.34 -5.34 -4.38
CA ARG A 68 -7.77 -6.72 -4.15
C ARG A 68 -7.06 -7.69 -5.09
N LYS A 69 -6.43 -7.18 -6.15
CA LYS A 69 -5.71 -7.99 -7.14
C LYS A 69 -4.23 -7.96 -6.85
N VAL A 70 -3.63 -9.13 -6.71
CA VAL A 70 -2.20 -9.25 -6.41
C VAL A 70 -1.35 -8.55 -7.48
N LYS A 71 -1.72 -8.69 -8.75
CA LYS A 71 -1.04 -8.04 -9.85
C LYS A 71 -0.98 -6.52 -9.65
N ASP A 72 -2.09 -5.92 -9.24
CA ASP A 72 -2.15 -4.47 -9.04
C ASP A 72 -1.32 -4.05 -7.84
N ILE A 73 -1.28 -4.87 -6.78
CA ILE A 73 -0.46 -4.60 -5.60
C ILE A 73 1.01 -4.50 -6.00
N PHE A 74 1.52 -5.47 -6.79
CA PHE A 74 2.91 -5.44 -7.24
C PHE A 74 3.20 -4.23 -8.12
N ALA A 75 2.28 -3.87 -9.01
CA ALA A 75 2.43 -2.69 -9.85
C ALA A 75 2.50 -1.41 -9.02
N ILE A 76 1.68 -1.29 -7.99
CA ILE A 76 1.68 -0.13 -7.10
C ILE A 76 3.00 -0.05 -6.33
N VAL A 77 3.47 -1.16 -5.78
CA VAL A 77 4.72 -1.18 -5.03
C VAL A 77 5.91 -0.84 -5.93
N ASP A 78 5.93 -1.38 -7.15
CA ASP A 78 6.97 -1.03 -8.13
C ASP A 78 6.97 0.47 -8.41
N LYS A 79 5.79 1.06 -8.56
CA LYS A 79 5.67 2.50 -8.81
C LYS A 79 6.21 3.32 -7.63
N ILE A 80 5.89 2.90 -6.41
CA ILE A 80 6.41 3.54 -5.21
C ILE A 80 7.93 3.49 -5.19
N HIS A 81 8.52 2.34 -5.52
CA HIS A 81 9.98 2.19 -5.58
C HIS A 81 10.60 3.06 -6.68
N GLU A 82 9.95 3.16 -7.85
CA GLU A 82 10.43 4.04 -8.92
C GLU A 82 10.48 5.50 -8.48
N LEU A 83 9.58 5.90 -7.59
CA LEU A 83 9.56 7.25 -7.04
C LEU A 83 10.60 7.46 -5.92
N GLY A 84 11.36 6.42 -5.59
CA GLY A 84 12.37 6.50 -4.55
C GLY A 84 11.84 6.32 -3.14
N ALA A 85 10.63 5.80 -2.99
CA ALA A 85 9.98 5.60 -1.70
C ALA A 85 9.91 4.12 -1.34
N ASP A 86 9.54 3.83 -0.10
CA ASP A 86 9.36 2.48 0.41
C ASP A 86 7.93 2.26 0.89
N ILE A 87 7.58 1.00 1.15
CA ILE A 87 6.25 0.64 1.63
C ILE A 87 6.34 -0.37 2.77
N LYS A 88 5.39 -0.27 3.70
CA LYS A 88 5.28 -1.18 4.83
C LYS A 88 3.80 -1.50 5.07
N SER A 89 3.50 -2.79 5.27
CA SER A 89 2.17 -3.25 5.68
C SER A 89 2.19 -3.60 7.16
N LEU A 90 1.20 -3.15 7.92
CA LEU A 90 1.13 -3.46 9.35
C LEU A 90 0.67 -4.90 9.60
N LYS A 91 -0.20 -5.43 8.75
CA LYS A 91 -0.68 -6.80 8.88
C LYS A 91 0.32 -7.82 8.33
N GLU A 92 0.81 -7.57 7.12
CA GLU A 92 1.81 -8.42 6.49
C GLU A 92 3.20 -7.92 6.86
N GLU A 93 3.69 -8.32 8.03
CA GLU A 93 4.96 -7.84 8.57
C GLU A 93 6.15 -8.13 7.65
N TRP A 94 6.05 -9.17 6.82
CA TRP A 94 7.10 -9.48 5.85
C TRP A 94 7.24 -8.42 4.76
N LEU A 95 6.20 -7.63 4.51
CA LEU A 95 6.28 -6.53 3.55
C LEU A 95 6.70 -5.25 4.27
N ASP A 96 7.99 -5.06 4.33
CA ASP A 96 8.62 -3.84 4.83
C ASP A 96 9.86 -3.59 3.99
N THR A 97 9.68 -2.83 2.90
CA THR A 97 10.79 -2.59 1.97
C THR A 97 11.80 -1.57 2.51
N THR A 98 11.57 -1.06 3.73
CA THR A 98 12.58 -0.24 4.40
C THR A 98 13.75 -1.09 4.90
N THR A 99 13.56 -2.42 4.99
CA THR A 99 14.60 -3.35 5.42
C THR A 99 15.11 -4.16 4.24
N PRO A 100 16.41 -4.58 4.25
CA PRO A 100 16.94 -5.45 3.19
C PRO A 100 16.19 -6.78 3.09
N THR A 101 15.83 -7.39 4.23
CA THR A 101 15.08 -8.64 4.25
C THR A 101 13.70 -8.48 3.61
N GLY A 102 12.99 -7.40 3.92
CA GLY A 102 11.68 -7.12 3.34
C GLY A 102 11.76 -6.91 1.84
N LYS A 103 12.77 -6.20 1.36
CA LYS A 103 13.00 -6.01 -0.07
C LYS A 103 13.24 -7.34 -0.77
N LEU A 104 14.05 -8.20 -0.18
CA LEU A 104 14.34 -9.53 -0.73
C LEU A 104 13.07 -10.37 -0.80
N LEU A 105 12.30 -10.41 0.27
CA LEU A 105 11.06 -11.18 0.31
C LEU A 105 10.05 -10.68 -0.73
N PHE A 106 9.91 -9.36 -0.84
CA PHE A 106 9.03 -8.78 -1.85
C PHE A 106 9.46 -9.18 -3.27
N THR A 107 10.74 -9.07 -3.57
CA THR A 107 11.30 -9.42 -4.88
C THR A 107 11.06 -10.90 -5.18
N PHE A 108 11.26 -11.77 -4.20
CA PHE A 108 11.06 -13.21 -4.34
C PHE A 108 9.59 -13.53 -4.65
N ILE A 109 8.65 -12.96 -3.89
CA ILE A 109 7.22 -13.22 -4.07
C ILE A 109 6.73 -12.66 -5.40
N ALA A 110 7.20 -11.47 -5.79
CA ALA A 110 6.88 -10.90 -7.10
C ALA A 110 7.38 -11.80 -8.23
N GLY A 111 8.57 -12.39 -8.09
CA GLY A 111 9.13 -13.32 -9.05
C GLY A 111 8.30 -14.59 -9.18
N ILE A 112 7.85 -15.16 -8.06
CA ILE A 112 6.98 -16.34 -8.06
C ILE A 112 5.67 -16.03 -8.77
N SER A 113 5.04 -14.90 -8.48
CA SER A 113 3.78 -14.49 -9.09
C SER A 113 3.93 -14.33 -10.61
N GLN A 114 5.05 -13.77 -11.07
CA GLN A 114 5.34 -13.64 -12.50
C GLN A 114 5.53 -15.01 -13.14
N PHE A 115 6.27 -15.89 -12.47
CA PHE A 115 6.51 -17.25 -12.96
C PHE A 115 5.19 -18.00 -13.14
N GLU A 116 4.29 -17.94 -12.17
CA GLU A 116 2.99 -18.59 -12.27
C GLU A 116 2.19 -18.08 -13.47
N ARG A 117 2.22 -16.77 -13.74
CA ARG A 117 1.52 -16.19 -14.88
C ARG A 117 2.12 -16.68 -16.21
N ASP A 118 3.44 -16.82 -16.26
CA ASP A 118 4.13 -17.27 -17.48
C ASP A 118 3.88 -18.74 -17.78
N MET A 119 3.51 -19.53 -16.77
CA MET A 119 3.24 -20.97 -16.91
C MET A 119 1.83 -21.30 -17.40
N ILE A 120 0.93 -20.36 -17.49
CA ILE A 120 -0.47 -20.57 -17.89
C ILE A 120 -0.64 -20.38 -19.40
#